data_25782534690c90770c4f6afa21db108b
#
_entry.id   25782534690c90770c4f6afa21db108b
#
_cell.length_a   1.000
_cell.length_b   1.000
_cell.length_c   1.000
_cell.angle_alpha   90.00
_cell.angle_beta   90.00
_cell.angle_gamma   90.00
#
_symmetry.space_group_name_H-M   'P 1'
#
loop_
_entity.id
_entity.type
_entity.pdbx_description
1 polymer ?
#
loop_
_entity_poly.entity_id
_entity_poly.type
_entity_poly.pdbx_seq_one_letter_code
_entity_poly.pdbx_strand_id
1 'polypeptide(L)'
;RFPIDANDPAYAFDRNPNAIAEHAVELRIPLNPTVAAAPSCVAMGAIGMISTGVFIYNALDGSGGDAAAHETQDLCDGHPDGADDYHYHDIPSCVLEALAPTGSTLVGYALDGFGIYVERDSLGNLPTNADLDECHGRTSTVLFNGTQQQIYHYSATLEFPFTVGCYR
;
A
#
# COMPACT_ATOMS: atom_id res chain seq x y z
N ARG A 1 -7.43 -17.37 -6.30
CA ARG A 1 -8.83 -17.46 -5.87
C ARG A 1 -8.89 -17.86 -4.40
N PHE A 2 -9.64 -17.12 -3.61
CA PHE A 2 -9.82 -17.39 -2.17
C PHE A 2 -11.22 -17.93 -1.87
N PRO A 3 -11.37 -18.85 -0.90
CA PRO A 3 -10.28 -19.55 -0.19
C PRO A 3 -9.42 -20.40 -1.13
N ILE A 4 -8.17 -20.69 -0.73
CA ILE A 4 -7.26 -21.50 -1.55
C ILE A 4 -7.77 -22.95 -1.57
N ASP A 5 -7.97 -23.52 -2.77
CA ASP A 5 -8.40 -24.91 -2.95
C ASP A 5 -7.31 -25.86 -2.43
N ALA A 6 -7.72 -26.91 -1.72
CA ALA A 6 -6.78 -27.89 -1.16
C ALA A 6 -5.94 -28.65 -2.22
N ASN A 7 -6.35 -28.60 -3.49
CA ASN A 7 -5.60 -29.14 -4.62
C ASN A 7 -4.71 -28.10 -5.31
N ASP A 8 -4.79 -26.83 -4.92
CA ASP A 8 -3.90 -25.80 -5.43
C ASP A 8 -2.50 -25.96 -4.82
N PRO A 9 -1.40 -25.89 -5.60
CA PRO A 9 -0.04 -25.96 -5.08
C PRO A 9 0.25 -24.91 -3.97
N ALA A 10 -0.37 -23.75 -4.03
CA ALA A 10 -0.25 -22.70 -3.01
C ALA A 10 -0.73 -23.15 -1.62
N TYR A 11 -1.67 -24.09 -1.55
CA TYR A 11 -2.19 -24.66 -0.29
C TYR A 11 -1.11 -25.29 0.61
N ALA A 12 0.03 -25.69 0.03
CA ALA A 12 1.15 -26.22 0.78
C ALA A 12 1.92 -25.16 1.59
N PHE A 13 1.85 -23.91 1.18
CA PHE A 13 2.58 -22.78 1.75
C PHE A 13 1.66 -21.87 2.59
N ASP A 14 0.52 -21.58 2.09
CA ASP A 14 -0.49 -20.78 2.75
C ASP A 14 -1.86 -21.45 2.54
N ARG A 15 -2.59 -21.62 3.62
CA ARG A 15 -3.90 -22.28 3.63
C ARG A 15 -5.01 -21.28 3.88
N ASN A 16 -4.87 -20.06 3.39
CA ASN A 16 -5.84 -19.00 3.65
C ASN A 16 -7.28 -19.51 3.44
N PRO A 17 -8.04 -19.72 4.55
CA PRO A 17 -9.38 -20.30 4.49
C PRO A 17 -10.46 -19.27 4.22
N ASN A 18 -10.08 -18.00 4.10
CA ASN A 18 -11.02 -16.89 4.12
C ASN A 18 -11.57 -16.63 2.72
N ALA A 19 -12.83 -16.27 2.64
CA ALA A 19 -13.47 -15.80 1.42
C ALA A 19 -13.31 -14.27 1.31
N ILE A 20 -13.64 -13.72 0.16
CA ILE A 20 -13.75 -12.26 -0.02
C ILE A 20 -15.23 -11.90 0.16
N ALA A 21 -15.52 -10.96 1.06
CA ALA A 21 -16.86 -10.46 1.31
C ALA A 21 -16.98 -8.95 1.08
N GLU A 22 -18.20 -8.50 0.83
CA GLU A 22 -18.49 -7.06 0.74
C GLU A 22 -18.65 -6.49 2.15
N HIS A 23 -17.97 -5.38 2.42
CA HIS A 23 -18.00 -4.67 3.69
C HIS A 23 -18.39 -3.21 3.49
N ALA A 24 -19.21 -2.68 4.41
CA ALA A 24 -19.46 -1.24 4.50
C ALA A 24 -18.34 -0.58 5.27
N VAL A 25 -17.51 0.19 4.58
CA VAL A 25 -16.33 0.85 5.16
C VAL A 25 -16.56 2.35 5.27
N GLU A 26 -16.26 2.93 6.43
CA GLU A 26 -16.17 4.38 6.66
C GLU A 26 -14.80 4.71 7.22
N LEU A 27 -13.97 5.41 6.45
CA LEU A 27 -12.68 5.95 6.91
C LEU A 27 -12.78 7.45 7.09
N ARG A 28 -12.20 7.94 8.19
CA ARG A 28 -12.03 9.37 8.46
C ARG A 28 -10.56 9.67 8.59
N ILE A 29 -10.02 10.43 7.65
CA ILE A 29 -8.61 10.83 7.61
C ILE A 29 -8.49 12.35 7.69
N PRO A 30 -7.36 12.89 8.20
CA PRO A 30 -7.09 14.33 8.17
C PRO A 30 -7.15 14.88 6.74
N LEU A 31 -7.91 15.97 6.55
CA LEU A 31 -7.98 16.64 5.24
C LEU A 31 -6.71 17.45 4.93
N ASN A 32 -6.10 18.02 5.97
CA ASN A 32 -4.89 18.83 5.87
C ASN A 32 -3.84 18.26 6.86
N PRO A 33 -3.18 17.15 6.51
CA PRO A 33 -2.16 16.57 7.38
C PRO A 33 -0.96 17.49 7.52
N THR A 34 -0.32 17.44 8.68
CA THR A 34 0.94 18.16 8.94
C THR A 34 1.98 17.18 9.44
N VAL A 35 3.19 17.32 8.92
CA VAL A 35 4.31 16.45 9.31
C VAL A 35 4.56 16.56 10.81
N ALA A 36 4.47 15.44 11.53
CA ALA A 36 4.70 15.40 12.96
C ALA A 36 6.19 15.61 13.30
N ALA A 37 6.46 16.12 14.51
CA ALA A 37 7.83 16.32 14.99
C ALA A 37 8.62 15.00 15.16
N ALA A 38 7.91 13.88 15.36
CA ALA A 38 8.48 12.55 15.44
C ALA A 38 7.53 11.55 14.77
N PRO A 39 8.09 10.49 14.14
CA PRO A 39 7.28 9.45 13.55
C PRO A 39 6.53 8.62 14.62
N SER A 40 5.44 8.01 14.23
CA SER A 40 4.70 7.04 15.04
C SER A 40 4.51 5.73 14.29
N CYS A 41 4.49 4.61 15.03
CA CYS A 41 4.34 3.29 14.43
C CYS A 41 2.97 3.15 13.74
N VAL A 42 2.95 2.48 12.60
CA VAL A 42 1.72 1.97 12.01
C VAL A 42 1.21 0.76 12.79
N ALA A 43 -0.10 0.61 12.88
CA ALA A 43 -0.72 -0.58 13.50
C ALA A 43 -0.60 -1.79 12.57
N MET A 44 -0.80 -2.99 13.09
CA MET A 44 -1.10 -4.18 12.26
C MET A 44 -2.49 -4.01 11.63
N GLY A 45 -2.67 -4.54 10.42
CA GLY A 45 -3.89 -4.36 9.63
C GLY A 45 -3.85 -3.08 8.79
N ALA A 46 -4.99 -2.45 8.56
CA ALA A 46 -5.11 -1.32 7.64
C ALA A 46 -4.28 -0.11 8.08
N ILE A 47 -3.45 0.38 7.16
CA ILE A 47 -2.62 1.59 7.32
C ILE A 47 -2.97 2.68 6.30
N GLY A 48 -3.80 2.34 5.32
CA GLY A 48 -4.24 3.24 4.27
C GLY A 48 -5.30 2.58 3.39
N MET A 49 -5.71 3.29 2.36
CA MET A 49 -6.63 2.80 1.35
C MET A 49 -6.23 3.35 -0.02
N ILE A 50 -6.23 2.51 -1.05
CA ILE A 50 -6.04 2.98 -2.42
C ILE A 50 -7.36 3.45 -3.04
N SER A 51 -7.26 4.19 -4.13
CA SER A 51 -8.41 4.83 -4.81
C SER A 51 -9.45 3.85 -5.35
N THR A 52 -9.12 2.57 -5.44
CA THR A 52 -10.06 1.48 -5.79
C THR A 52 -11.00 1.11 -4.65
N GLY A 53 -10.78 1.62 -3.44
CA GLY A 53 -11.54 1.27 -2.23
C GLY A 53 -11.01 0.07 -1.46
N VAL A 54 -9.85 -0.46 -1.83
CA VAL A 54 -9.19 -1.58 -1.15
C VAL A 54 -8.18 -1.05 -0.13
N PHE A 55 -8.14 -1.66 1.06
CA PHE A 55 -7.17 -1.32 2.09
C PHE A 55 -5.74 -1.68 1.69
N ILE A 56 -4.80 -0.84 2.12
CA ILE A 56 -3.40 -1.20 2.26
C ILE A 56 -3.18 -1.56 3.73
N TYR A 57 -2.67 -2.75 3.97
CA TYR A 57 -2.29 -3.22 5.29
C TYR A 57 -0.79 -2.96 5.56
N ASN A 58 -0.41 -3.08 6.82
CA ASN A 58 0.99 -3.10 7.24
C ASN A 58 1.77 -4.13 6.39
N ALA A 59 2.98 -3.78 5.98
CA ALA A 59 3.82 -4.67 5.16
C ALA A 59 4.24 -5.97 5.87
N LEU A 60 3.99 -6.07 7.19
CA LEU A 60 4.27 -7.27 7.98
C LEU A 60 3.08 -8.23 8.00
N ASP A 61 3.37 -9.52 7.87
CA ASP A 61 2.43 -10.59 8.17
C ASP A 61 2.17 -10.74 9.68
N GLY A 62 1.22 -11.60 10.06
CA GLY A 62 0.88 -11.85 11.46
C GLY A 62 2.01 -12.44 12.31
N SER A 63 3.09 -12.90 11.71
CA SER A 63 4.30 -13.40 12.38
C SER A 63 5.44 -12.38 12.43
N GLY A 64 5.28 -11.22 11.80
CA GLY A 64 6.27 -10.15 11.74
C GLY A 64 7.27 -10.30 10.60
N GLY A 65 6.97 -11.15 9.61
CA GLY A 65 7.72 -11.27 8.37
C GLY A 65 7.18 -10.37 7.27
N ASP A 66 7.85 -10.32 6.13
CA ASP A 66 7.40 -9.62 4.93
C ASP A 66 6.18 -10.32 4.33
N ALA A 67 5.00 -9.70 4.44
CA ALA A 67 3.74 -10.28 3.99
C ALA A 67 3.71 -10.51 2.47
N ALA A 68 4.21 -9.56 1.68
CA ALA A 68 4.26 -9.71 0.22
C ALA A 68 5.12 -10.89 -0.25
N ALA A 69 6.15 -11.25 0.55
CA ALA A 69 7.01 -12.39 0.27
C ALA A 69 6.50 -13.73 0.80
N HIS A 70 5.69 -13.73 1.87
CA HIS A 70 5.34 -14.94 2.60
C HIS A 70 3.90 -15.39 2.38
N GLU A 71 2.97 -14.47 2.14
CA GLU A 71 1.55 -14.79 2.03
C GLU A 71 1.15 -15.04 0.58
N THR A 72 0.23 -15.97 0.36
CA THR A 72 -0.31 -16.24 -0.97
C THR A 72 -1.27 -15.13 -1.36
N GLN A 73 -1.02 -14.54 -2.51
CA GLN A 73 -1.78 -13.45 -3.10
C GLN A 73 -2.36 -13.87 -4.45
N ASP A 74 -3.39 -13.17 -4.90
CA ASP A 74 -3.94 -13.36 -6.24
C ASP A 74 -3.11 -12.63 -7.31
N LEU A 75 -3.60 -12.60 -8.55
CA LEU A 75 -2.90 -11.97 -9.68
C LEU A 75 -2.77 -10.44 -9.54
N CYS A 76 -3.44 -9.84 -8.57
CA CYS A 76 -3.39 -8.41 -8.29
C CYS A 76 -2.73 -8.13 -6.93
N ASP A 77 -1.96 -9.08 -6.41
CA ASP A 77 -1.18 -9.01 -5.17
C ASP A 77 -2.05 -8.78 -3.91
N GLY A 78 -3.30 -9.25 -3.93
CA GLY A 78 -4.20 -9.13 -2.79
C GLY A 78 -4.72 -10.46 -2.28
N HIS A 79 -5.20 -10.44 -1.05
CA HIS A 79 -5.82 -11.58 -0.39
C HIS A 79 -6.76 -11.14 0.74
N PRO A 80 -7.68 -12.02 1.22
CA PRO A 80 -8.56 -11.71 2.34
C PRO A 80 -7.92 -12.05 3.69
N ASP A 81 -8.23 -11.24 4.71
CA ASP A 81 -7.92 -11.55 6.10
C ASP A 81 -9.02 -12.41 6.77
N GLY A 82 -8.89 -12.62 8.10
CA GLY A 82 -9.84 -13.41 8.88
C GLY A 82 -11.24 -12.79 9.06
N ALA A 83 -11.42 -11.54 8.61
CA ALA A 83 -12.71 -10.86 8.55
C ALA A 83 -13.30 -10.85 7.15
N ASP A 84 -12.69 -11.56 6.20
CA ASP A 84 -13.02 -11.58 4.77
C ASP A 84 -12.78 -10.24 4.05
N ASP A 85 -11.96 -9.34 4.65
CA ASP A 85 -11.55 -8.06 4.07
C ASP A 85 -10.40 -8.27 3.08
N TYR A 86 -10.67 -8.01 1.79
CA TYR A 86 -9.64 -8.06 0.76
C TYR A 86 -8.71 -6.84 0.88
N HIS A 87 -7.39 -7.08 0.90
CA HIS A 87 -6.39 -6.03 1.11
C HIS A 87 -5.09 -6.32 0.35
N TYR A 88 -4.22 -5.31 0.32
CA TYR A 88 -2.86 -5.37 -0.23
C TYR A 88 -1.83 -5.06 0.85
N HIS A 89 -0.62 -5.60 0.72
CA HIS A 89 0.54 -5.24 1.56
C HIS A 89 1.52 -4.31 0.85
N ASP A 90 1.40 -4.19 -0.46
CA ASP A 90 2.18 -3.31 -1.35
C ASP A 90 1.27 -2.56 -2.33
N ILE A 91 1.80 -1.89 -3.35
CA ILE A 91 1.00 -1.39 -4.46
C ILE A 91 0.85 -2.49 -5.50
N PRO A 92 -0.39 -2.96 -5.73
CA PRO A 92 -0.62 -4.13 -6.55
C PRO A 92 -0.16 -3.93 -8.01
N SER A 93 0.40 -4.97 -8.59
CA SER A 93 0.91 -4.98 -9.96
C SER A 93 -0.13 -4.54 -10.99
N CYS A 94 -1.39 -4.97 -10.82
CA CYS A 94 -2.47 -4.57 -11.72
C CYS A 94 -2.79 -3.06 -11.66
N VAL A 95 -2.53 -2.39 -10.53
CA VAL A 95 -2.63 -0.93 -10.42
C VAL A 95 -1.40 -0.28 -11.06
N LEU A 96 -0.20 -0.77 -10.74
CA LEU A 96 1.05 -0.26 -11.32
C LEU A 96 1.07 -0.31 -12.85
N GLU A 97 0.56 -1.38 -13.44
CA GLU A 97 0.47 -1.56 -14.90
C GLU A 97 -0.51 -0.61 -15.57
N ALA A 98 -1.56 -0.21 -14.87
CA ALA A 98 -2.58 0.71 -15.38
C ALA A 98 -2.16 2.19 -15.33
N LEU A 99 -1.08 2.53 -14.59
CA LEU A 99 -0.61 3.90 -14.42
C LEU A 99 0.27 4.38 -15.57
N ALA A 100 0.41 5.71 -15.66
CA ALA A 100 1.31 6.33 -16.62
C ALA A 100 2.76 5.82 -16.45
N PRO A 101 3.51 5.63 -17.55
CA PRO A 101 4.87 5.09 -17.49
C PRO A 101 5.89 6.04 -16.84
N THR A 102 5.56 7.32 -16.68
CA THR A 102 6.41 8.35 -16.04
C THR A 102 5.56 9.35 -15.27
N GLY A 103 6.20 10.09 -14.36
CA GLY A 103 5.55 11.12 -13.54
C GLY A 103 4.98 10.59 -12.23
N SER A 104 4.15 11.38 -11.57
CA SER A 104 3.58 11.05 -10.27
C SER A 104 2.07 10.83 -10.35
N THR A 105 1.58 9.78 -9.72
CA THR A 105 0.14 9.49 -9.62
C THR A 105 -0.24 9.23 -8.18
N LEU A 106 -1.21 9.98 -7.65
CA LEU A 106 -1.82 9.71 -6.36
C LEU A 106 -2.65 8.43 -6.47
N VAL A 107 -2.29 7.41 -5.72
CA VAL A 107 -2.96 6.09 -5.75
C VAL A 107 -3.81 5.82 -4.52
N GLY A 108 -3.63 6.56 -3.45
CA GLY A 108 -4.39 6.38 -2.22
C GLY A 108 -4.00 7.35 -1.13
N TYR A 109 -4.46 7.08 0.07
CA TYR A 109 -4.15 7.87 1.26
C TYR A 109 -3.81 6.94 2.43
N ALA A 110 -2.79 7.29 3.19
CA ALA A 110 -2.51 6.73 4.50
C ALA A 110 -3.51 7.24 5.55
N LEU A 111 -3.67 6.54 6.67
CA LEU A 111 -4.65 6.93 7.70
C LEU A 111 -4.28 8.23 8.42
N ASP A 112 -3.04 8.70 8.34
CA ASP A 112 -2.62 10.02 8.82
C ASP A 112 -2.97 11.17 7.85
N GLY A 113 -3.53 10.86 6.68
CA GLY A 113 -4.04 11.80 5.69
C GLY A 113 -3.07 12.16 4.59
N PHE A 114 -1.80 11.75 4.65
CA PHE A 114 -0.87 11.96 3.55
C PHE A 114 -1.18 11.05 2.36
N GLY A 115 -0.99 11.59 1.15
CA GLY A 115 -1.15 10.83 -0.09
C GLY A 115 -0.10 9.73 -0.23
N ILE A 116 -0.49 8.61 -0.82
CA ILE A 116 0.42 7.56 -1.29
C ILE A 116 0.55 7.70 -2.80
N TYR A 117 1.77 7.87 -3.30
CA TYR A 117 2.05 8.11 -4.70
C TYR A 117 2.86 6.98 -5.32
N VAL A 118 2.56 6.69 -6.57
CA VAL A 118 3.47 6.02 -7.49
C VAL A 118 4.19 7.11 -8.26
N GLU A 119 5.49 7.20 -8.09
CA GLU A 119 6.35 8.16 -8.78
C GLU A 119 7.31 7.41 -9.70
N ARG A 120 7.31 7.78 -10.97
CA ARG A 120 8.22 7.18 -11.95
C ARG A 120 9.10 8.27 -12.56
N ASP A 121 10.40 7.99 -12.63
CA ASP A 121 11.35 8.86 -13.31
C ASP A 121 11.12 8.87 -14.85
N SER A 122 11.96 9.59 -15.58
CA SER A 122 11.87 9.68 -17.04
C SER A 122 12.15 8.34 -17.77
N LEU A 123 12.68 7.35 -17.05
CA LEU A 123 12.95 5.99 -17.54
C LEU A 123 11.88 4.99 -17.09
N GLY A 124 10.93 5.44 -16.26
CA GLY A 124 9.86 4.60 -15.71
C GLY A 124 10.20 3.90 -14.40
N ASN A 125 11.36 4.18 -13.79
CA ASN A 125 11.75 3.55 -12.53
C ASN A 125 11.02 4.19 -11.35
N LEU A 126 10.65 3.35 -10.38
CA LEU A 126 10.19 3.78 -9.06
C LEU A 126 11.39 4.25 -8.20
N PRO A 127 11.15 5.06 -7.17
CA PRO A 127 12.16 5.35 -6.17
C PRO A 127 12.57 4.08 -5.40
N THR A 128 13.70 4.15 -4.74
CA THR A 128 14.22 3.13 -3.81
C THR A 128 14.11 3.65 -2.38
N ASN A 129 14.30 2.78 -1.38
CA ASN A 129 14.35 3.19 0.03
C ASN A 129 15.41 4.26 0.30
N ALA A 130 16.49 4.30 -0.50
CA ALA A 130 17.55 5.30 -0.36
C ALA A 130 17.09 6.74 -0.74
N ASP A 131 15.98 6.86 -1.46
CA ASP A 131 15.41 8.14 -1.90
C ASP A 131 14.37 8.69 -0.90
N LEU A 132 14.05 7.93 0.16
CA LEU A 132 12.94 8.15 1.07
C LEU A 132 13.44 8.33 2.52
N ASP A 133 12.58 8.88 3.38
CA ASP A 133 12.84 8.95 4.82
C ASP A 133 12.50 7.62 5.53
N GLU A 134 12.71 7.58 6.85
CA GLU A 134 12.45 6.40 7.67
C GLU A 134 11.00 5.91 7.65
N CYS A 135 10.05 6.77 7.29
CA CYS A 135 8.63 6.43 7.18
C CYS A 135 8.21 6.08 5.74
N HIS A 136 9.16 5.99 4.81
CA HIS A 136 8.91 5.69 3.40
C HIS A 136 8.25 6.85 2.65
N GLY A 137 8.51 8.09 3.11
CA GLY A 137 8.00 9.30 2.50
C GLY A 137 9.10 10.26 2.07
N ARG A 138 8.71 11.30 1.38
CA ARG A 138 9.56 12.44 1.02
C ARG A 138 8.75 13.68 0.70
N THR A 139 9.42 14.83 0.65
CA THR A 139 8.83 16.06 0.07
C THR A 139 9.35 16.22 -1.35
N SER A 140 8.46 16.08 -2.32
CA SER A 140 8.78 16.28 -3.74
C SER A 140 7.64 17.00 -4.46
N THR A 141 7.87 17.38 -5.72
CA THR A 141 6.83 18.00 -6.55
C THR A 141 6.00 16.92 -7.22
N VAL A 142 4.73 16.82 -6.83
CA VAL A 142 3.75 15.86 -7.35
C VAL A 142 2.50 16.57 -7.87
N LEU A 143 1.74 15.87 -8.71
CA LEU A 143 0.45 16.37 -9.18
C LEU A 143 -0.61 16.15 -8.07
N PHE A 144 -1.08 17.23 -7.45
CA PHE A 144 -2.14 17.19 -6.45
C PHE A 144 -3.25 18.19 -6.81
N ASN A 145 -4.50 17.74 -6.83
CA ASN A 145 -5.67 18.55 -7.21
C ASN A 145 -5.49 19.31 -8.53
N GLY A 146 -4.88 18.65 -9.52
CA GLY A 146 -4.68 19.21 -10.86
C GLY A 146 -3.53 20.22 -10.98
N THR A 147 -2.74 20.44 -9.92
CA THR A 147 -1.59 21.35 -9.92
C THR A 147 -0.33 20.67 -9.38
N GLN A 148 0.83 21.09 -9.88
CA GLN A 148 2.12 20.66 -9.34
C GLN A 148 2.35 21.35 -7.99
N GLN A 149 2.56 20.55 -6.93
CA GLN A 149 2.76 21.05 -5.57
C GLN A 149 3.92 20.32 -4.91
N GLN A 150 4.73 21.06 -4.18
CA GLN A 150 5.78 20.48 -3.35
C GLN A 150 5.20 20.15 -1.98
N ILE A 151 4.87 18.87 -1.77
CA ILE A 151 4.21 18.38 -0.55
C ILE A 151 4.91 17.14 -0.04
N TYR A 152 4.77 16.87 1.27
CA TYR A 152 5.15 15.60 1.85
C TYR A 152 4.11 14.53 1.44
N HIS A 153 4.58 13.34 1.12
CA HIS A 153 3.76 12.18 0.74
C HIS A 153 4.57 10.90 0.91
N TYR A 154 3.89 9.77 0.98
CA TYR A 154 4.50 8.45 0.91
C TYR A 154 4.69 8.05 -0.54
N SER A 155 5.80 7.35 -0.84
CA SER A 155 6.12 6.91 -2.20
C SER A 155 6.18 5.39 -2.24
N ALA A 156 5.46 4.80 -3.20
CA ALA A 156 5.52 3.36 -3.44
C ALA A 156 6.88 2.96 -4.03
N THR A 157 7.42 1.85 -3.53
CA THR A 157 8.64 1.20 -4.05
C THR A 157 8.40 -0.29 -4.26
N LEU A 158 9.38 -0.98 -4.83
CA LEU A 158 9.42 -2.45 -4.89
C LEU A 158 10.18 -3.07 -3.71
N GLU A 159 10.62 -2.24 -2.77
CA GLU A 159 11.39 -2.65 -1.59
C GLU A 159 10.51 -2.55 -0.34
N PHE A 160 10.65 -3.52 0.59
CA PHE A 160 10.00 -3.45 1.90
C PHE A 160 10.34 -2.11 2.60
N PRO A 161 9.37 -1.39 3.20
CA PRO A 161 7.97 -1.72 3.46
C PRO A 161 6.97 -1.30 2.35
N PHE A 162 7.38 -1.16 1.14
CA PHE A 162 6.62 -0.92 -0.10
C PHE A 162 5.85 0.39 -0.15
N THR A 163 5.19 0.83 0.91
CA THR A 163 4.33 2.03 0.91
C THR A 163 4.55 2.92 2.13
N VAL A 164 4.08 2.52 3.32
CA VAL A 164 4.12 3.34 4.56
C VAL A 164 4.82 2.55 5.66
N GLY A 165 5.98 3.00 6.09
CA GLY A 165 6.75 2.37 7.17
C GLY A 165 6.38 2.88 8.56
N CYS A 166 5.99 4.15 8.67
CA CYS A 166 5.47 4.79 9.88
C CYS A 166 4.68 6.05 9.51
N TYR A 167 3.89 6.60 10.42
CA TYR A 167 3.18 7.86 10.19
C TYR A 167 4.03 9.08 10.56
N ARG A 168 3.85 10.18 9.77
CA ARG A 168 4.58 11.44 9.93
C ARG A 168 3.73 12.60 10.37
#